data_51ceb7a2a5093df85a45f72072f2011b
#
_entry.id   51ceb7a2a5093df85a45f72072f2011b
#
_cell.length_a   1.000
_cell.length_b   1.000
_cell.length_c   1.000
_cell.angle_alpha   90.00
_cell.angle_beta   90.00
_cell.angle_gamma   90.00
#
_symmetry.space_group_name_H-M   'P 1'
#
loop_
_entity.id
_entity.type
_entity.pdbx_description
1 polymer ?
#
loop_
_entity_poly.entity_id
_entity_poly.type
_entity_poly.pdbx_seq_one_letter_code
_entity_poly.pdbx_strand_id
1 'polypeptide(L)'
;MVVKILGVKKSEYKGKDGSNKIGFNYMALKQFTSYELENSQCEGNDVVREFSNTDFNLHPGDLVDFEYEPGFEGRATLVGVRPLSPNDNPFDDGKDVKKESK
;
A
#
# COMPACT_ATOMS: atom_id res chain seq x y z
N MET A 1 -1.33 -1.35 8.16
CA MET A 1 -1.31 -0.03 7.48
C MET A 1 -2.41 0.00 6.43
N VAL A 2 -3.34 0.90 6.57
CA VAL A 2 -4.45 1.03 5.62
C VAL A 2 -3.98 1.79 4.40
N VAL A 3 -4.18 1.20 3.22
CA VAL A 3 -3.72 1.78 1.96
C VAL A 3 -4.78 1.59 0.87
N LYS A 4 -4.69 2.44 -0.14
CA LYS A 4 -5.50 2.31 -1.35
C LYS A 4 -4.56 2.01 -2.50
N ILE A 5 -4.78 0.90 -3.17
CA ILE A 5 -3.89 0.45 -4.24
C ILE A 5 -3.97 1.39 -5.44
N LEU A 6 -2.83 1.87 -5.89
CA LEU A 6 -2.73 2.72 -7.07
C LEU A 6 -2.34 1.92 -8.29
N GLY A 7 -1.46 0.94 -8.12
CA GLY A 7 -1.01 0.12 -9.22
C GLY A 7 -0.29 -1.11 -8.73
N VAL A 8 -0.21 -2.09 -9.61
CA VAL A 8 0.49 -3.34 -9.34
C VAL A 8 1.37 -3.62 -10.54
N LYS A 9 2.64 -3.89 -10.31
CA LYS A 9 3.56 -4.22 -11.38
C LYS A 9 4.13 -5.60 -11.13
N LYS A 10 3.84 -6.52 -12.04
CA LYS A 10 4.38 -7.88 -11.99
C LYS A 10 5.69 -7.91 -12.77
N SER A 11 6.69 -8.54 -12.22
CA SER A 11 7.96 -8.69 -12.90
C SER A 11 8.49 -10.10 -12.69
N GLU A 12 9.27 -10.54 -13.67
CA GLU A 12 9.93 -11.85 -13.60
C GLU A 12 11.43 -11.62 -13.49
N TYR A 13 12.07 -12.41 -12.67
CA TYR A 13 13.50 -12.28 -12.44
C TYR A 13 14.08 -13.63 -12.07
N LYS A 14 15.41 -13.73 -12.08
CA LYS A 14 16.09 -14.94 -11.66
C LYS A 14 16.55 -14.81 -10.23
N GLY A 15 16.24 -15.82 -9.44
CA GLY A 15 16.71 -15.90 -8.07
C GLY A 15 18.18 -16.27 -8.02
N LYS A 16 18.74 -16.25 -6.82
CA LYS A 16 20.14 -16.57 -6.64
C LYS A 16 20.49 -18.00 -7.05
N ASP A 17 19.51 -18.88 -7.00
CA ASP A 17 19.68 -20.27 -7.38
C ASP A 17 19.46 -20.50 -8.88
N GLY A 18 19.24 -19.42 -9.64
CA GLY A 18 19.01 -19.52 -11.08
C GLY A 18 17.58 -19.83 -11.48
N SER A 19 16.69 -20.06 -10.52
CA SER A 19 15.29 -20.33 -10.84
C SER A 19 14.57 -19.06 -11.24
N ASN A 20 13.54 -19.22 -12.07
CA ASN A 20 12.68 -18.08 -12.44
C ASN A 20 11.74 -17.78 -11.30
N LYS A 21 11.65 -16.51 -10.95
CA LYS A 21 10.78 -16.04 -9.87
C LYS A 21 9.90 -14.90 -10.37
N ILE A 22 8.76 -14.75 -9.74
CA ILE A 22 7.82 -13.69 -10.04
C ILE A 22 7.69 -12.82 -8.81
N GLY A 23 7.78 -11.52 -9.00
CA GLY A 23 7.61 -10.56 -7.94
C GLY A 23 6.52 -9.56 -8.29
N PHE A 24 5.92 -9.00 -7.26
CA PHE A 24 4.86 -8.01 -7.41
C PHE A 24 5.26 -6.76 -6.64
N ASN A 25 5.19 -5.63 -7.32
CA ASN A 25 5.41 -4.33 -6.69
C ASN A 25 4.04 -3.68 -6.56
N TYR A 26 3.68 -3.37 -5.33
CA TYR A 26 2.40 -2.74 -5.03
C TYR A 26 2.65 -1.27 -4.70
N MET A 27 2.08 -0.38 -5.49
CA MET A 27 2.13 1.05 -5.23
C MET A 27 0.80 1.45 -4.64
N ALA A 28 0.83 2.17 -3.52
CA ALA A 28 -0.39 2.46 -2.80
C ALA A 28 -0.32 3.83 -2.12
N LEU A 29 -1.50 4.43 -1.92
CA LEU A 29 -1.64 5.64 -1.11
C LEU A 29 -1.73 5.24 0.35
N LYS A 30 -1.06 6.00 1.20
CA LYS A 30 -1.23 5.89 2.64
C LYS A 30 -1.37 7.29 3.22
N GLN A 31 -1.90 7.37 4.42
CA GLN A 31 -1.94 8.65 5.12
C GLN A 31 -0.59 8.93 5.75
N PHE A 32 -0.26 10.22 5.88
CA PHE A 32 0.91 10.61 6.65
C PHE A 32 0.68 10.24 8.11
N THR A 33 1.76 9.90 8.81
CA THR A 33 1.68 9.59 10.22
C THR A 33 1.41 10.86 11.02
N SER A 34 0.93 10.69 12.26
CA SER A 34 0.73 11.84 13.15
C SER A 34 2.02 12.62 13.35
N TYR A 35 3.13 11.90 13.49
CA TYR A 35 4.43 12.54 13.65
C TYR A 35 4.78 13.41 12.44
N GLU A 36 4.55 12.90 11.23
CA GLU A 36 4.84 13.66 10.02
C GLU A 36 3.96 14.90 9.91
N LEU A 37 2.67 14.76 10.27
CA LEU A 37 1.76 15.90 10.20
C LEU A 37 2.13 16.99 11.19
N GLU A 38 2.70 16.63 12.34
CA GLU A 38 3.09 17.59 13.36
C GLU A 38 4.43 18.24 13.11
N ASN A 39 5.36 17.51 12.47
CA ASN A 39 6.75 17.93 12.39
C ASN A 39 7.22 18.25 10.98
N SER A 40 6.37 18.14 10.00
CA SER A 40 6.70 18.41 8.60
C SER A 40 5.54 19.13 7.95
N GLN A 41 5.83 19.78 6.82
CA GLN A 41 4.77 20.41 6.05
C GLN A 41 4.26 19.40 5.04
N CYS A 42 3.16 18.74 5.38
CA CYS A 42 2.56 17.70 4.55
C CYS A 42 1.19 18.09 4.08
N GLU A 43 0.88 17.77 2.84
CA GLU A 43 -0.47 17.93 2.30
C GLU A 43 -0.78 16.69 1.47
N GLY A 44 -2.04 16.30 1.45
CA GLY A 44 -2.49 15.16 0.66
C GLY A 44 -2.13 13.84 1.29
N ASN A 45 -1.70 12.91 0.49
CA ASN A 45 -1.38 11.56 0.93
C ASN A 45 0.04 11.18 0.53
N ASP A 46 0.62 10.28 1.28
CA ASP A 46 1.92 9.72 0.98
C ASP A 46 1.75 8.50 0.07
N VAL A 47 2.83 8.00 -0.46
CA VAL A 47 2.84 6.82 -1.32
C VAL A 47 3.81 5.81 -0.73
N VAL A 48 3.40 4.55 -0.74
CA VAL A 48 4.25 3.47 -0.28
C VAL A 48 4.41 2.45 -1.41
N ARG A 49 5.58 1.83 -1.48
CA ARG A 49 5.85 0.72 -2.38
C ARG A 49 6.23 -0.49 -1.57
N GLU A 50 5.62 -1.62 -1.92
CA GLU A 50 5.93 -2.88 -1.27
C GLU A 50 6.19 -3.93 -2.31
N PHE A 51 7.15 -4.78 -2.04
CA PHE A 51 7.48 -5.90 -2.90
C PHE A 51 7.12 -7.20 -2.22
N SER A 52 6.56 -8.13 -2.98
CA SER A 52 6.28 -9.47 -2.47
C SER A 52 6.33 -10.48 -3.61
N ASN A 53 6.71 -11.69 -3.29
CA ASN A 53 6.60 -12.79 -4.26
C ASN A 53 5.20 -13.41 -4.26
N THR A 54 4.35 -12.95 -3.36
CA THR A 54 2.98 -13.45 -3.27
C THR A 54 2.05 -12.57 -4.10
N ASP A 55 1.20 -13.22 -4.89
CA ASP A 55 0.16 -12.53 -5.63
C ASP A 55 -1.05 -12.39 -4.72
N PHE A 56 -1.26 -11.20 -4.18
CA PHE A 56 -2.39 -10.92 -3.32
C PHE A 56 -3.66 -10.59 -4.10
N ASN A 57 -3.57 -10.64 -5.43
CA ASN A 57 -4.71 -10.39 -6.32
C ASN A 57 -5.32 -9.00 -6.09
N LEU A 58 -4.46 -8.01 -6.00
CA LEU A 58 -4.88 -6.63 -5.78
C LEU A 58 -4.98 -5.89 -7.09
N HIS A 59 -5.89 -4.92 -7.13
CA HIS A 59 -6.15 -4.11 -8.33
C HIS A 59 -6.21 -2.64 -7.93
N PRO A 60 -5.95 -1.73 -8.87
CA PRO A 60 -6.07 -0.30 -8.58
C PRO A 60 -7.45 0.03 -8.01
N GLY A 61 -7.46 0.80 -6.96
CA GLY A 61 -8.69 1.18 -6.27
C GLY A 61 -9.04 0.32 -5.07
N ASP A 62 -8.40 -0.85 -4.94
CA ASP A 62 -8.67 -1.70 -3.79
C ASP A 62 -8.21 -1.04 -2.50
N LEU A 63 -9.04 -1.16 -1.48
CA LEU A 63 -8.73 -0.64 -0.15
C LEU A 63 -8.40 -1.83 0.73
N VAL A 64 -7.21 -1.84 1.29
CA VAL A 64 -6.72 -2.98 2.06
C VAL A 64 -5.90 -2.52 3.25
N ASP A 65 -5.68 -3.45 4.17
CA ASP A 65 -4.79 -3.25 5.30
C ASP A 65 -3.58 -4.14 5.07
N PHE A 66 -2.42 -3.53 4.87
CA PHE A 66 -1.16 -4.27 4.75
C PHE A 66 -0.74 -4.76 6.12
N GLU A 67 -0.46 -6.04 6.22
CA GLU A 67 -0.05 -6.66 7.47
C GLU A 67 1.43 -7.01 7.41
N TYR A 68 2.16 -6.61 8.43
CA TYR A 68 3.60 -6.77 8.48
C TYR A 68 4.01 -7.58 9.69
N GLU A 69 5.20 -8.17 9.58
CA GLU A 69 5.84 -8.76 10.75
C GLU A 69 7.32 -8.37 10.73
N PRO A 70 8.03 -8.47 11.86
CA PRO A 70 9.45 -8.17 11.90
C PRO A 70 10.20 -9.08 10.94
N GLY A 71 10.99 -8.49 10.08
CA GLY A 71 11.81 -9.22 9.15
C GLY A 71 13.27 -9.19 9.55
N PHE A 72 14.10 -9.57 8.60
CA PHE A 72 15.54 -9.63 8.80
C PHE A 72 16.11 -8.22 9.03
N GLU A 73 16.99 -8.10 9.99
CA GLU A 73 17.66 -6.83 10.34
C GLU A 73 16.68 -5.72 10.75
N GLY A 74 15.59 -6.10 11.38
CA GLY A 74 14.63 -5.14 11.88
C GLY A 74 13.72 -4.54 10.85
N ARG A 75 13.80 -4.98 9.61
CA ARG A 75 12.90 -4.50 8.57
C ARG A 75 11.56 -5.20 8.67
N ALA A 76 10.50 -4.44 8.50
CA ALA A 76 9.17 -5.03 8.43
C ALA A 76 8.98 -5.71 7.08
N THR A 77 8.39 -6.89 7.10
CA THR A 77 8.10 -7.64 5.89
C THR A 77 6.60 -7.73 5.68
N LEU A 78 6.15 -7.41 4.50
CA LEU A 78 4.73 -7.55 4.16
C LEU A 78 4.39 -9.03 4.09
N VAL A 79 3.50 -9.48 4.96
CA VAL A 79 3.15 -10.90 5.03
C VAL A 79 1.71 -11.17 4.69
N GLY A 80 0.87 -10.17 4.64
CA GLY A 80 -0.54 -10.39 4.33
C GLY A 80 -1.26 -9.11 3.97
N VAL A 81 -2.44 -9.28 3.42
CA VAL A 81 -3.28 -8.17 3.01
C VAL A 81 -4.71 -8.52 3.40
N ARG A 82 -5.36 -7.61 4.11
CA ARG A 82 -6.74 -7.81 4.54
C ARG A 82 -7.65 -6.80 3.85
N PRO A 83 -8.68 -7.27 3.12
CA PRO A 83 -9.62 -6.35 2.47
C PRO A 83 -10.38 -5.53 3.50
N LEU A 84 -10.69 -4.28 3.14
CA LEU A 84 -11.44 -3.40 4.00
C LEU A 84 -12.76 -3.01 3.34
N SER A 85 -13.71 -2.70 4.19
CA SER A 85 -15.00 -2.20 3.73
C SER A 85 -14.85 -0.79 3.17
N PRO A 86 -15.66 -0.40 2.18
CA PRO A 86 -15.65 0.99 1.71
C PRO A 86 -15.92 2.00 2.83
N ASN A 87 -16.57 1.59 3.91
CA ASN A 87 -16.82 2.47 5.04
C ASN A 87 -15.57 2.78 5.84
N ASP A 88 -14.51 1.99 5.66
CA ASP A 88 -13.26 2.18 6.37
C ASP A 88 -12.24 2.97 5.54
N ASN A 89 -12.68 3.59 4.46
CA ASN A 89 -11.79 4.27 3.52
C ASN A 89 -11.39 5.64 4.05
N PRO A 90 -10.13 5.82 4.50
CA PRO A 90 -9.68 7.12 4.98
C PRO A 90 -9.31 8.09 3.86
N PHE A 91 -9.31 7.61 2.62
CA PHE A 91 -8.95 8.41 1.45
C PHE A 91 -10.17 8.92 0.71
N ASP A 92 -11.34 8.54 1.18
CA ASP A 92 -12.57 8.97 0.56
C ASP A 92 -12.90 10.36 1.11
N ASP A 93 -12.72 11.34 0.29
CA ASP A 93 -12.92 12.67 0.74
C ASP A 93 -14.27 13.10 0.38
N GLY A 94 -14.82 12.75 0.85
CA GLY A 94 -15.98 13.29 0.34
C GLY A 94 -15.80 13.93 -0.97
N LYS A 95 -15.11 13.57 -0.83
CA LYS A 95 -15.26 13.64 -1.66
C LYS A 95 -15.61 14.31 -1.89
N ASP A 96 -15.44 14.38 -1.49
CA ASP A 96 -15.71 14.83 -1.54
C ASP A 96 -16.04 15.61 -1.83
N VAL A 97 -16.16 15.72 -1.83
CA VAL A 97 -16.49 16.13 -1.92
C VAL A 97 -16.90 16.84 -2.23
N LYS A 98 -17.07 16.92 -2.05
CA LYS A 98 -17.46 17.22 -2.14
C LYS A 98 -17.62 17.97 -2.61
N LYS A 99 -17.70 17.97 -2.61
CA LYS A 99 -17.81 18.27 -2.88
C LYS A 99 -18.05 19.00 -3.37
N GLU A 100 -18.29 18.99 -3.31
CA GLU A 100 -18.51 19.28 -3.57
C GLU A 100 -18.77 20.01 -3.91
N SER A 101 -18.91 20.18 -3.96
CA SER A 101 -19.14 20.52 -4.06
C SER A 101 -19.37 21.16 -4.31
N LYS A 102 -19.52 21.30 -4.40
CA LYS A 102 -19.78 21.50 -4.42
C LYS A 102 -20.01 22.00 -4.58
#